data_699b2da3934e0eb3e1ba1b271f8cea26
#
_entry.id   699b2da3934e0eb3e1ba1b271f8cea26
#
_cell.length_a   1.000
_cell.length_b   1.000
_cell.length_c   1.000
_cell.angle_alpha   90.00
_cell.angle_beta   90.00
_cell.angle_gamma   90.00
#
_symmetry.space_group_name_H-M   'P 1'
#
loop_
_entity.id
_entity.type
_entity.pdbx_description
1 polymer ?
#
loop_
_entity_poly.entity_id
_entity_poly.type
_entity_poly.pdbx_seq_one_letter_code
_entity_poly.pdbx_strand_id
1 'polypeptide(L)'
;MLEFLRAYKSYDPAAKSLIEVFFLYPGPRALFIHRTAHFLYSIRLFFIARLLADISRTITGIEIHPGAQIGRRLVIDHGVGCVIGETAIIGDDCIIFHGVTLGGVKFDPVKRHPTIGNNVLIGTGAKVLGPITIGDRSKIGANSVVMKDLPPDSVIVAARSEILSKTIQ
;
A
#
# COMPACT_ATOMS: atom_id res chain seq x y z
N MET A 1 13.81 0.71 12.76
CA MET A 1 14.12 1.69 11.68
C MET A 1 15.08 1.13 10.63
N LEU A 2 16.23 0.58 10.99
CA LEU A 2 17.21 0.05 10.00
C LEU A 2 16.70 -1.14 9.17
N GLU A 3 15.85 -1.99 9.72
CA GLU A 3 15.32 -3.18 9.00
C GLU A 3 14.51 -2.81 7.76
N PHE A 4 13.64 -1.82 7.86
CA PHE A 4 12.82 -1.44 6.70
C PHE A 4 13.64 -0.72 5.63
N LEU A 5 14.64 0.11 6.00
CA LEU A 5 15.56 0.71 5.02
C LEU A 5 16.39 -0.37 4.29
N ARG A 6 16.79 -1.42 5.01
CA ARG A 6 17.48 -2.57 4.41
C ARG A 6 16.57 -3.34 3.45
N ALA A 7 15.28 -3.48 3.76
CA ALA A 7 14.31 -4.09 2.85
C ALA A 7 14.24 -3.34 1.52
N TYR A 8 14.16 -2.01 1.53
CA TYR A 8 14.22 -1.21 0.30
C TYR A 8 15.52 -1.40 -0.46
N LYS A 9 16.67 -1.34 0.24
CA LYS A 9 17.97 -1.52 -0.41
C LYS A 9 18.16 -2.91 -1.01
N SER A 10 17.61 -3.95 -0.39
CA SER A 10 17.67 -5.31 -0.94
C SER A 10 16.70 -5.55 -2.09
N TYR A 11 15.61 -4.80 -2.12
CA TYR A 11 14.57 -4.88 -3.14
C TYR A 11 14.95 -4.11 -4.42
N ASP A 12 15.45 -2.88 -4.27
CA ASP A 12 15.76 -2.01 -5.41
C ASP A 12 17.26 -2.04 -5.75
N PRO A 13 17.64 -2.64 -6.91
CA PRO A 13 19.03 -2.65 -7.37
C PRO A 13 19.63 -1.25 -7.59
N ALA A 14 18.80 -0.22 -7.82
CA ALA A 14 19.23 1.15 -8.02
C ALA A 14 19.63 1.85 -6.71
N ALA A 15 19.22 1.34 -5.55
CA ALA A 15 19.49 1.93 -4.24
C ALA A 15 20.97 1.80 -3.83
N LYS A 16 21.73 2.89 -3.86
CA LYS A 16 23.17 2.87 -3.57
C LYS A 16 23.49 2.87 -2.08
N SER A 17 22.70 3.59 -1.25
CA SER A 17 22.94 3.71 0.18
C SER A 17 21.66 3.79 1.01
N LEU A 18 21.74 3.47 2.31
CA LEU A 18 20.60 3.63 3.23
C LEU A 18 20.24 5.11 3.45
N ILE A 19 21.20 6.02 3.33
CA ILE A 19 20.99 7.46 3.43
C ILE A 19 20.14 7.94 2.24
N GLU A 20 20.49 7.51 1.04
CA GLU A 20 19.72 7.78 -0.18
C GLU A 20 18.28 7.28 -0.04
N VAL A 21 18.09 6.01 0.38
CA VAL A 21 16.78 5.41 0.58
C VAL A 21 15.95 6.22 1.58
N PHE A 22 16.54 6.64 2.71
CA PHE A 22 15.82 7.40 3.73
C PHE A 22 15.37 8.78 3.24
N PHE A 23 16.25 9.54 2.58
CA PHE A 23 15.96 10.93 2.21
C PHE A 23 15.27 11.09 0.86
N LEU A 24 15.52 10.22 -0.11
CA LEU A 24 15.06 10.41 -1.48
C LEU A 24 13.88 9.52 -1.87
N TYR A 25 13.69 8.38 -1.20
CA TYR A 25 12.56 7.50 -1.50
C TYR A 25 11.29 7.94 -0.76
N PRO A 26 10.15 8.10 -1.46
CA PRO A 26 8.92 8.56 -0.82
C PRO A 26 8.34 7.54 0.18
N GLY A 27 8.43 6.24 -0.13
CA GLY A 27 7.88 5.17 0.72
C GLY A 27 8.44 5.16 2.14
N PRO A 28 9.76 5.15 2.37
CA PRO A 28 10.36 5.25 3.70
C PRO A 28 9.91 6.48 4.48
N ARG A 29 9.83 7.64 3.83
CA ARG A 29 9.36 8.87 4.48
C ARG A 29 7.91 8.78 4.90
N ALA A 30 7.04 8.27 4.02
CA ALA A 30 5.62 8.07 4.33
C ALA A 30 5.42 7.10 5.50
N LEU A 31 6.15 5.98 5.51
CA LEU A 31 6.07 4.98 6.59
C LEU A 31 6.60 5.52 7.91
N PHE A 32 7.66 6.32 7.89
CA PHE A 32 8.20 6.95 9.11
C PHE A 32 7.17 7.92 9.72
N ILE A 33 6.59 8.80 8.89
CA ILE A 33 5.56 9.75 9.35
C ILE A 33 4.32 8.99 9.81
N HIS A 34 3.90 7.94 9.09
CA HIS A 34 2.77 7.11 9.46
C HIS A 34 2.94 6.48 10.86
N ARG A 35 4.12 5.96 11.22
CA ARG A 35 4.36 5.39 12.56
C ARG A 35 4.06 6.41 13.67
N THR A 36 4.48 7.66 13.49
CA THR A 36 4.21 8.75 14.43
C THR A 36 2.71 9.10 14.44
N ALA A 37 2.10 9.23 13.26
CA ALA A 37 0.68 9.52 13.13
C ALA A 37 -0.20 8.40 13.75
N HIS A 38 0.16 7.14 13.53
CA HIS A 38 -0.51 5.98 14.11
C HIS A 38 -0.43 5.96 15.64
N PHE A 39 0.73 6.26 16.22
CA PHE A 39 0.87 6.41 17.66
C PHE A 39 -0.04 7.50 18.22
N LEU A 40 -0.05 8.69 17.61
CA LEU A 40 -0.94 9.77 18.02
C LEU A 40 -2.43 9.39 17.88
N TYR A 41 -2.77 8.67 16.83
CA TYR A 41 -4.12 8.15 16.62
C TYR A 41 -4.53 7.17 17.72
N SER A 42 -3.62 6.27 18.14
CA SER A 42 -3.89 5.29 19.20
C SER A 42 -4.14 5.92 20.58
N ILE A 43 -3.55 7.08 20.86
CA ILE A 43 -3.82 7.88 22.09
C ILE A 43 -4.92 8.93 21.88
N ARG A 44 -5.75 8.79 20.82
CA ARG A 44 -6.91 9.62 20.49
C ARG A 44 -6.63 11.08 20.12
N LEU A 45 -5.40 11.44 19.79
CA LEU A 45 -5.06 12.74 19.21
C LEU A 45 -5.36 12.77 17.70
N PHE A 46 -6.62 12.50 17.34
CA PHE A 46 -7.06 12.25 15.97
C PHE A 46 -6.76 13.42 15.02
N PHE A 47 -6.98 14.65 15.44
CA PHE A 47 -6.75 15.82 14.59
C PHE A 47 -5.26 15.93 14.20
N ILE A 48 -4.34 15.82 15.18
CA ILE A 48 -2.90 15.93 14.93
C ILE A 48 -2.41 14.74 14.09
N ALA A 49 -2.92 13.54 14.38
CA ALA A 49 -2.62 12.34 13.58
C ALA A 49 -3.02 12.52 12.10
N ARG A 50 -4.24 13.06 11.85
CA ARG A 50 -4.73 13.36 10.50
C ARG A 50 -3.94 14.47 9.81
N LEU A 51 -3.58 15.51 10.53
CA LEU A 51 -2.74 16.59 10.00
C LEU A 51 -1.37 16.07 9.55
N LEU A 52 -0.71 15.23 10.35
CA LEU A 52 0.55 14.60 9.95
C LEU A 52 0.40 13.69 8.73
N ALA A 53 -0.70 12.94 8.64
CA ALA A 53 -0.97 12.11 7.47
C ALA A 53 -1.20 12.95 6.21
N ASP A 54 -1.86 14.10 6.30
CA ASP A 54 -2.07 15.01 5.17
C ASP A 54 -0.76 15.68 4.72
N ILE A 55 0.08 16.11 5.66
CA ILE A 55 1.44 16.60 5.37
C ILE A 55 2.25 15.49 4.67
N SER A 56 2.20 14.25 5.17
CA SER A 56 2.88 13.11 4.55
C SER A 56 2.43 12.90 3.11
N ARG A 57 1.11 12.93 2.85
CA ARG A 57 0.54 12.81 1.51
C ARG A 57 1.05 13.91 0.58
N THR A 58 1.09 15.14 1.06
CA THR A 58 1.54 16.30 0.28
C THR A 58 3.01 16.18 -0.16
N ILE A 59 3.89 15.69 0.72
CA ILE A 59 5.34 15.62 0.44
C ILE A 59 5.79 14.31 -0.20
N THR A 60 4.96 13.24 -0.14
CA THR A 60 5.32 11.92 -0.66
C THR A 60 4.43 11.42 -1.80
N GLY A 61 3.25 12.01 -1.97
CA GLY A 61 2.23 11.51 -2.88
C GLY A 61 1.55 10.22 -2.42
N ILE A 62 1.80 9.77 -1.15
CA ILE A 62 1.30 8.53 -0.57
C ILE A 62 0.32 8.89 0.55
N GLU A 63 -0.92 8.43 0.43
CA GLU A 63 -1.93 8.59 1.46
C GLU A 63 -2.01 7.33 2.32
N ILE A 64 -1.69 7.46 3.61
CA ILE A 64 -1.87 6.39 4.61
C ILE A 64 -2.70 6.95 5.75
N HIS A 65 -3.90 6.39 5.96
CA HIS A 65 -4.71 6.79 7.10
C HIS A 65 -4.01 6.40 8.42
N PRO A 66 -3.95 7.28 9.43
CA PRO A 66 -3.26 6.98 10.68
C PRO A 66 -3.83 5.77 11.45
N GLY A 67 -5.08 5.39 11.20
CA GLY A 67 -5.69 4.17 11.77
C GLY A 67 -5.22 2.87 11.12
N ALA A 68 -4.59 2.90 9.95
CA ALA A 68 -4.10 1.70 9.27
C ALA A 68 -3.04 0.97 10.09
N GLN A 69 -3.08 -0.36 10.08
CA GLN A 69 -2.11 -1.21 10.76
C GLN A 69 -1.12 -1.76 9.74
N ILE A 70 0.15 -1.44 9.91
CA ILE A 70 1.19 -1.82 8.95
C ILE A 70 2.27 -2.62 9.67
N GLY A 71 2.51 -3.83 9.18
CA GLY A 71 3.55 -4.75 9.64
C GLY A 71 4.97 -4.24 9.41
N ARG A 72 5.93 -5.13 9.48
CA ARG A 72 7.36 -4.82 9.31
C ARG A 72 7.78 -4.96 7.86
N ARG A 73 8.80 -4.21 7.46
CA ARG A 73 9.47 -4.32 6.15
C ARG A 73 8.54 -4.16 4.93
N LEU A 74 7.46 -3.36 5.09
CA LEU A 74 6.66 -2.95 3.94
C LEU A 74 7.53 -2.09 3.01
N VAL A 75 7.57 -2.45 1.73
CA VAL A 75 8.14 -1.64 0.65
C VAL A 75 7.00 -1.00 -0.13
N ILE A 76 6.99 0.34 -0.23
CA ILE A 76 6.11 1.08 -1.14
C ILE A 76 7.00 1.64 -2.24
N ASP A 77 6.97 0.99 -3.39
CA ASP A 77 7.83 1.34 -4.52
C ASP A 77 7.19 2.43 -5.38
N HIS A 78 7.95 3.50 -5.65
CA HIS A 78 7.52 4.76 -6.25
C HIS A 78 6.41 5.48 -5.45
N GLY A 79 5.37 4.82 -5.07
CA GLY A 79 4.33 5.16 -4.10
C GLY A 79 3.31 6.22 -4.51
N VAL A 80 3.59 7.10 -5.47
CA VAL A 80 2.66 8.18 -5.86
C VAL A 80 1.28 7.61 -6.20
N GLY A 81 0.23 8.21 -5.62
CA GLY A 81 -1.15 7.78 -5.82
C GLY A 81 -1.56 6.53 -5.04
N CYS A 82 -0.69 6.00 -4.16
CA CYS A 82 -1.11 4.96 -3.21
C CYS A 82 -2.09 5.54 -2.19
N VAL A 83 -3.15 4.77 -1.90
CA VAL A 83 -4.13 5.08 -0.86
C VAL A 83 -4.33 3.86 0.04
N ILE A 84 -4.03 4.00 1.33
CA ILE A 84 -4.22 2.96 2.34
C ILE A 84 -5.25 3.47 3.36
N GLY A 85 -6.44 2.87 3.34
CA GLY A 85 -7.58 3.31 4.12
C GLY A 85 -7.51 2.97 5.62
N GLU A 86 -8.38 3.59 6.40
CA GLU A 86 -8.39 3.60 7.87
C GLU A 86 -8.27 2.22 8.54
N THR A 87 -9.09 1.26 8.11
CA THR A 87 -9.15 -0.06 8.72
C THR A 87 -8.35 -1.11 7.95
N ALA A 88 -7.46 -0.69 7.04
CA ALA A 88 -6.56 -1.59 6.34
C ALA A 88 -5.55 -2.22 7.31
N ILE A 89 -5.25 -3.49 7.07
CA ILE A 89 -4.22 -4.23 7.78
C ILE A 89 -3.26 -4.78 6.73
N ILE A 90 -1.96 -4.60 6.94
CA ILE A 90 -0.91 -5.09 6.05
C ILE A 90 0.08 -5.88 6.89
N GLY A 91 0.34 -7.12 6.50
CA GLY A 91 1.31 -8.00 7.15
C GLY A 91 2.77 -7.60 6.90
N ASP A 92 3.67 -8.49 7.26
CA ASP A 92 5.12 -8.32 7.12
C ASP A 92 5.59 -8.60 5.68
N ASP A 93 6.72 -8.00 5.28
CA ASP A 93 7.44 -8.29 4.03
C ASP A 93 6.61 -8.08 2.75
N CYS A 94 5.65 -7.16 2.78
CA CYS A 94 4.83 -6.85 1.63
C CYS A 94 5.49 -5.82 0.72
N ILE A 95 5.12 -5.87 -0.56
CA ILE A 95 5.55 -4.90 -1.59
C ILE A 95 4.31 -4.32 -2.26
N ILE A 96 4.22 -2.99 -2.29
CA ILE A 96 3.12 -2.26 -2.89
C ILE A 96 3.69 -1.24 -3.88
N PHE A 97 3.21 -1.28 -5.12
CA PHE A 97 3.61 -0.31 -6.15
C PHE A 97 2.72 0.94 -6.14
N HIS A 98 3.13 1.96 -6.90
CA HIS A 98 2.38 3.21 -7.05
C HIS A 98 0.94 2.99 -7.55
N GLY A 99 0.04 3.92 -7.23
CA GLY A 99 -1.34 3.92 -7.67
C GLY A 99 -2.22 2.82 -7.07
N VAL A 100 -1.70 2.01 -6.13
CA VAL A 100 -2.48 0.97 -5.44
C VAL A 100 -3.48 1.62 -4.49
N THR A 101 -4.69 1.06 -4.43
CA THR A 101 -5.71 1.46 -3.46
C THR A 101 -6.13 0.27 -2.60
N LEU A 102 -5.96 0.40 -1.28
CA LEU A 102 -6.57 -0.46 -0.28
C LEU A 102 -7.80 0.26 0.27
N GLY A 103 -8.93 0.12 -0.43
CA GLY A 103 -10.12 0.94 -0.28
C GLY A 103 -11.30 0.24 0.38
N GLY A 104 -12.24 1.03 0.89
CA GLY A 104 -13.55 0.56 1.35
C GLY A 104 -14.60 0.64 0.23
N VAL A 105 -15.65 -0.17 0.35
CA VAL A 105 -16.83 -0.15 -0.53
C VAL A 105 -18.11 0.23 0.21
N LYS A 106 -18.01 0.47 1.54
CA LYS A 106 -19.11 0.90 2.41
C LYS A 106 -18.70 2.14 3.18
N PHE A 107 -19.69 2.91 3.63
CA PHE A 107 -19.49 4.13 4.40
C PHE A 107 -19.68 3.93 5.93
N ASP A 108 -20.06 2.71 6.35
CA ASP A 108 -20.25 2.40 7.76
C ASP A 108 -18.92 2.46 8.53
N PRO A 109 -18.94 2.88 9.82
CA PRO A 109 -17.75 3.00 10.67
C PRO A 109 -17.32 1.63 11.24
N VAL A 110 -17.18 0.64 10.36
CA VAL A 110 -16.78 -0.75 10.66
C VAL A 110 -15.52 -1.12 9.88
N LYS A 111 -15.03 -2.33 10.06
CA LYS A 111 -13.98 -2.90 9.18
C LYS A 111 -14.49 -2.89 7.74
N ARG A 112 -13.92 -2.00 6.88
CA ARG A 112 -14.34 -1.78 5.49
C ARG A 112 -13.20 -1.80 4.47
N HIS A 113 -11.95 -1.88 4.94
CA HIS A 113 -10.76 -1.95 4.10
C HIS A 113 -10.12 -3.33 4.19
N PRO A 114 -9.31 -3.75 3.22
CA PRO A 114 -8.76 -5.11 3.16
C PRO A 114 -7.77 -5.43 4.27
N THR A 115 -7.61 -6.73 4.50
CA THR A 115 -6.51 -7.32 5.27
C THR A 115 -5.57 -8.02 4.30
N ILE A 116 -4.32 -7.61 4.29
CA ILE A 116 -3.26 -8.17 3.45
C ILE A 116 -2.37 -9.03 4.34
N GLY A 117 -2.16 -10.28 3.96
CA GLY A 117 -1.27 -11.22 4.64
C GLY A 117 0.21 -10.84 4.51
N ASN A 118 1.09 -11.79 4.83
CA ASN A 118 2.53 -11.59 4.76
C ASN A 118 3.09 -11.93 3.36
N ASN A 119 4.21 -11.30 2.98
CA ASN A 119 4.89 -11.56 1.71
C ASN A 119 4.00 -11.37 0.47
N VAL A 120 3.02 -10.45 0.53
CA VAL A 120 2.11 -10.16 -0.57
C VAL A 120 2.71 -9.08 -1.46
N LEU A 121 2.60 -9.28 -2.79
CA LEU A 121 2.99 -8.31 -3.81
C LEU A 121 1.74 -7.74 -4.47
N ILE A 122 1.61 -6.40 -4.48
CA ILE A 122 0.50 -5.68 -5.12
C ILE A 122 1.06 -4.77 -6.21
N GLY A 123 0.79 -5.15 -7.45
CA GLY A 123 1.28 -4.47 -8.65
C GLY A 123 0.66 -3.10 -8.88
N THR A 124 1.32 -2.32 -9.72
CA THR A 124 0.98 -0.95 -10.08
C THR A 124 -0.51 -0.76 -10.37
N GLY A 125 -1.12 0.24 -9.76
CA GLY A 125 -2.49 0.63 -10.05
C GLY A 125 -3.57 -0.35 -9.59
N ALA A 126 -3.24 -1.46 -8.95
CA ALA A 126 -4.21 -2.44 -8.47
C ALA A 126 -5.15 -1.84 -7.41
N LYS A 127 -6.41 -2.28 -7.40
CA LYS A 127 -7.44 -1.86 -6.45
C LYS A 127 -7.89 -3.09 -5.66
N VAL A 128 -7.66 -3.07 -4.35
CA VAL A 128 -8.13 -4.10 -3.41
C VAL A 128 -9.21 -3.45 -2.55
N LEU A 129 -10.46 -3.87 -2.74
CA LEU A 129 -11.60 -3.13 -2.26
C LEU A 129 -12.52 -3.97 -1.36
N GLY A 130 -12.91 -3.40 -0.23
CA GLY A 130 -13.80 -4.03 0.74
C GLY A 130 -13.07 -4.71 1.90
N PRO A 131 -13.82 -5.25 2.87
CA PRO A 131 -13.27 -5.91 4.05
C PRO A 131 -12.82 -7.36 3.73
N ILE A 132 -12.10 -7.52 2.63
CA ILE A 132 -11.61 -8.80 2.12
C ILE A 132 -10.23 -9.15 2.67
N THR A 133 -9.88 -10.42 2.62
CA THR A 133 -8.59 -10.94 3.04
C THR A 133 -7.79 -11.45 1.84
N ILE A 134 -6.56 -11.01 1.72
CA ILE A 134 -5.57 -11.50 0.76
C ILE A 134 -4.58 -12.38 1.52
N GLY A 135 -4.60 -13.68 1.22
CA GLY A 135 -3.74 -14.66 1.90
C GLY A 135 -2.26 -14.44 1.62
N ASP A 136 -1.43 -14.98 2.51
CA ASP A 136 0.03 -14.88 2.45
C ASP A 136 0.62 -15.29 1.09
N ARG A 137 1.74 -14.68 0.70
CA ARG A 137 2.51 -14.97 -0.53
C ARG A 137 1.73 -14.79 -1.84
N SER A 138 0.55 -14.15 -1.77
CA SER A 138 -0.25 -13.85 -2.96
C SER A 138 0.37 -12.73 -3.80
N LYS A 139 0.10 -12.75 -5.11
CA LYS A 139 0.54 -11.73 -6.06
C LYS A 139 -0.65 -11.15 -6.80
N ILE A 140 -0.84 -9.85 -6.71
CA ILE A 140 -1.88 -9.11 -7.42
C ILE A 140 -1.20 -8.34 -8.56
N GLY A 141 -1.54 -8.72 -9.79
CA GLY A 141 -1.00 -8.09 -11.01
C GLY A 141 -1.43 -6.63 -11.15
N ALA A 142 -0.68 -5.89 -11.97
CA ALA A 142 -0.94 -4.48 -12.24
C ALA A 142 -2.37 -4.25 -12.77
N ASN A 143 -3.00 -3.15 -12.32
CA ASN A 143 -4.35 -2.73 -12.70
C ASN A 143 -5.46 -3.75 -12.42
N SER A 144 -5.21 -4.78 -11.60
CA SER A 144 -6.25 -5.71 -11.17
C SER A 144 -7.20 -5.07 -10.18
N VAL A 145 -8.49 -5.42 -10.27
CA VAL A 145 -9.51 -5.04 -9.28
C VAL A 145 -9.92 -6.30 -8.52
N VAL A 146 -9.67 -6.32 -7.21
CA VAL A 146 -9.94 -7.47 -6.33
C VAL A 146 -10.98 -7.06 -5.30
N MET A 147 -12.11 -7.80 -5.28
CA MET A 147 -13.26 -7.54 -4.40
C MET A 147 -13.73 -8.82 -3.68
N LYS A 148 -12.89 -9.85 -3.63
CA LYS A 148 -13.19 -11.12 -2.93
C LYS A 148 -11.93 -11.65 -2.25
N ASP A 149 -12.14 -12.48 -1.23
CA ASP A 149 -11.05 -13.13 -0.51
C ASP A 149 -10.19 -13.99 -1.45
N LEU A 150 -8.90 -13.99 -1.19
CA LEU A 150 -7.93 -14.83 -1.89
C LEU A 150 -7.21 -15.73 -0.87
N PRO A 151 -7.18 -17.05 -1.11
CA PRO A 151 -6.36 -17.94 -0.29
C PRO A 151 -4.87 -17.64 -0.45
N PRO A 152 -4.00 -18.13 0.45
CA PRO A 152 -2.55 -18.01 0.28
C PRO A 152 -2.08 -18.52 -1.09
N ASP A 153 -0.93 -18.00 -1.54
CA ASP A 153 -0.28 -18.37 -2.80
C ASP A 153 -1.09 -18.07 -4.07
N SER A 154 -2.11 -17.22 -3.97
CA SER A 154 -2.94 -16.81 -5.12
C SER A 154 -2.20 -15.88 -6.06
N VAL A 155 -2.44 -16.02 -7.36
CA VAL A 155 -1.96 -15.09 -8.39
C VAL A 155 -3.15 -14.54 -9.16
N ILE A 156 -3.35 -13.23 -9.10
CA ILE A 156 -4.39 -12.51 -9.86
C ILE A 156 -3.72 -11.71 -10.95
N VAL A 157 -4.28 -11.77 -12.15
CA VAL A 157 -3.86 -10.97 -13.29
C VAL A 157 -5.06 -10.19 -13.85
N ALA A 158 -4.83 -8.96 -14.29
CA ALA A 158 -5.84 -8.19 -15.01
C ALA A 158 -6.09 -8.80 -16.40
N ALA A 159 -7.27 -8.54 -16.96
CA ALA A 159 -7.55 -8.89 -18.34
C ALA A 159 -6.53 -8.22 -19.28
N ARG A 160 -6.09 -8.96 -20.30
CA ARG A 160 -5.22 -8.40 -21.35
C ARG A 160 -6.06 -7.49 -22.25
N SER A 161 -5.44 -6.43 -22.76
CA SER A 161 -6.06 -5.57 -23.77
C SER A 161 -6.22 -6.32 -25.09
N GLU A 162 -7.36 -6.12 -25.77
CA GLU A 162 -7.62 -6.65 -27.10
C GLU A 162 -7.51 -5.53 -28.14
N ILE A 163 -6.96 -5.87 -29.31
CA ILE A 163 -6.93 -4.95 -30.47
C ILE A 163 -8.24 -5.10 -31.22
N LEU A 164 -9.10 -4.08 -31.17
CA LEU A 164 -10.29 -4.01 -32.00
C LEU A 164 -9.90 -3.43 -33.35
N SER A 165 -9.82 -4.26 -34.40
CA SER A 165 -9.64 -3.77 -35.78
C SER A 165 -10.90 -3.01 -36.20
N LYS A 166 -10.79 -1.70 -36.47
CA LYS A 166 -11.82 -0.95 -37.18
C LYS A 166 -11.83 -1.42 -38.64
N THR A 167 -12.84 -2.15 -39.06
CA THR A 167 -13.14 -2.26 -40.47
C THR A 167 -13.63 -0.89 -40.93
N ILE A 168 -12.77 -0.14 -41.64
CA ILE A 168 -13.16 1.13 -42.29
C ILE A 168 -14.01 0.68 -43.48
N GLN A 169 -15.33 0.93 -43.42
CA GLN A 169 -16.23 0.89 -44.56
C GLN A 169 -16.12 2.19 -45.34
#